data_0fafb0dc4de218868282dfc57da1d53a
#
_entry.id   0fafb0dc4de218868282dfc57da1d53a
#
_cell.length_a   1.000
_cell.length_b   1.000
_cell.length_c   1.000
_cell.angle_alpha   90.00
_cell.angle_beta   90.00
_cell.angle_gamma   90.00
#
_symmetry.space_group_name_H-M   'P 1'
#
loop_
_entity.id
_entity.type
_entity.pdbx_description
1 polymer ?
#
loop_
_entity_poly.entity_id
_entity_poly.type
_entity_poly.pdbx_seq_one_letter_code
_entity_poly.pdbx_strand_id
1 'polypeptide(L)'
;TTEIYTLSLHDALPILFNSKAGEPVVITQAGRDGNYFGVLNVEWDKNGVMTKVQNNVTSTRGFKRSPLVKHVFEQILGKPKVVGVINSAPPPPNNASIDPSGHANFMCDCMKEELGTDIALFGSATIRGYFEAGKLDTRWLDDISPFKNKMVVADYTEKEIVDALKVSAKSLVNPNNKPGIVHVSGLKYTIGKNGELRSATFVAKDGKETPIDIKNPRTDKTYKTALTDYYAQGHDGFTMLKKFDKADRVCNFDITQCVEDYMARHKEPVDIVDDGRIQVVD
;
A
#
# COMPACT_ATOMS: atom_id res chain seq x y z
N THR A 1 32.04 -17.82 -9.13
CA THR A 1 30.64 -17.47 -9.51
C THR A 1 29.88 -17.27 -8.22
N THR A 2 29.60 -16.00 -7.85
CA THR A 2 28.86 -15.67 -6.63
C THR A 2 27.38 -15.69 -7.03
N GLU A 3 26.67 -16.76 -6.70
CA GLU A 3 25.22 -16.78 -6.83
C GLU A 3 24.64 -15.90 -5.74
N ILE A 4 24.05 -14.76 -6.15
CA ILE A 4 23.26 -13.90 -5.27
C ILE A 4 21.85 -14.45 -5.29
N TYR A 5 21.48 -15.20 -4.27
CA TYR A 5 20.08 -15.58 -4.05
C TYR A 5 19.32 -14.35 -3.55
N THR A 6 18.31 -13.95 -4.33
CA THR A 6 17.35 -12.94 -3.88
C THR A 6 16.46 -13.60 -2.83
N LEU A 7 16.78 -13.39 -1.55
CA LEU A 7 15.95 -13.89 -0.45
C LEU A 7 14.67 -13.07 -0.35
N SER A 8 13.56 -13.78 -0.35
CA SER A 8 12.27 -13.23 0.06
C SER A 8 12.41 -12.67 1.48
N LEU A 9 11.97 -11.42 1.68
CA LEU A 9 12.01 -10.72 2.97
C LEU A 9 11.14 -11.35 4.07
N HIS A 10 10.51 -12.49 3.79
CA HIS A 10 9.58 -13.17 4.70
C HIS A 10 10.17 -14.33 5.50
N ASP A 11 11.30 -14.91 5.04
CA ASP A 11 11.94 -16.04 5.70
C ASP A 11 13.39 -15.70 6.05
N ALA A 12 13.57 -15.09 7.22
CA ALA A 12 14.88 -14.62 7.68
C ALA A 12 15.72 -15.73 8.27
N LEU A 13 16.08 -16.73 7.47
CA LEU A 13 17.19 -17.61 7.82
C LEU A 13 18.50 -16.82 7.70
N PRO A 14 19.44 -16.95 8.66
CA PRO A 14 20.73 -16.29 8.55
C PRO A 14 21.47 -16.81 7.33
N ILE A 15 21.97 -15.90 6.51
CA ILE A 15 22.89 -16.24 5.43
C ILE A 15 24.30 -16.19 6.00
N LEU A 16 25.02 -17.28 5.86
CA LEU A 16 26.43 -17.35 6.20
C LEU A 16 27.26 -17.39 4.92
N PHE A 17 28.21 -16.48 4.78
CA PHE A 17 29.17 -16.50 3.68
C PHE A 17 30.55 -16.07 4.18
N ASN A 18 31.59 -16.32 3.39
CA ASN A 18 32.92 -15.86 3.72
C ASN A 18 33.23 -14.54 3.04
N SER A 19 33.85 -13.62 3.78
CA SER A 19 34.41 -12.38 3.24
C SER A 19 35.56 -12.68 2.24
N LYS A 20 36.06 -11.66 1.54
CA LYS A 20 37.24 -11.82 0.69
C LYS A 20 38.49 -12.28 1.46
N ALA A 21 38.55 -12.03 2.76
CA ALA A 21 39.62 -12.50 3.66
C ALA A 21 39.40 -13.93 4.16
N GLY A 22 38.30 -14.60 3.76
CA GLY A 22 37.95 -15.95 4.21
C GLY A 22 37.26 -16.00 5.57
N GLU A 23 36.91 -14.85 6.15
CA GLU A 23 36.25 -14.78 7.47
C GLU A 23 34.73 -14.96 7.32
N PRO A 24 34.07 -15.67 8.25
CA PRO A 24 32.63 -15.85 8.20
C PRO A 24 31.88 -14.54 8.46
N VAL A 25 30.89 -14.26 7.63
CA VAL A 25 29.98 -13.10 7.73
C VAL A 25 28.56 -13.61 7.80
N VAL A 26 27.77 -13.07 8.72
CA VAL A 26 26.35 -13.39 8.90
C VAL A 26 25.49 -12.19 8.50
N ILE A 27 24.53 -12.43 7.62
CA ILE A 27 23.45 -11.48 7.35
C ILE A 27 22.17 -12.05 7.94
N THR A 28 21.53 -11.26 8.79
CA THR A 28 20.25 -11.63 9.41
C THR A 28 19.23 -10.53 9.23
N GLN A 29 17.97 -10.90 9.22
CA GLN A 29 16.83 -9.99 9.23
C GLN A 29 15.67 -10.65 9.97
N ALA A 30 14.93 -9.88 10.77
CA ALA A 30 13.79 -10.38 11.54
C ALA A 30 12.46 -9.82 10.98
N GLY A 31 12.23 -9.95 9.66
CA GLY A 31 11.04 -9.45 9.02
C GLY A 31 10.98 -7.92 8.97
N ARG A 32 9.78 -7.34 9.09
CA ARG A 32 9.54 -5.89 8.99
C ARG A 32 8.56 -5.42 10.07
N ASP A 33 8.45 -4.10 10.23
CA ASP A 33 7.43 -3.40 11.03
C ASP A 33 7.42 -3.81 12.52
N GLY A 34 8.55 -4.34 13.04
CA GLY A 34 8.63 -4.81 14.42
C GLY A 34 7.80 -6.04 14.75
N ASN A 35 7.28 -6.76 13.74
CA ASN A 35 6.47 -7.97 13.94
C ASN A 35 7.27 -9.15 14.48
N TYR A 36 8.59 -9.10 14.34
CA TYR A 36 9.52 -10.13 14.82
C TYR A 36 10.76 -9.47 15.42
N PHE A 37 11.45 -10.18 16.30
CA PHE A 37 12.81 -9.88 16.71
C PHE A 37 13.69 -11.11 16.60
N GLY A 38 14.97 -10.90 16.28
CA GLY A 38 15.96 -11.96 16.19
C GLY A 38 16.91 -11.92 17.38
N VAL A 39 17.25 -13.11 17.89
CA VAL A 39 18.31 -13.30 18.87
C VAL A 39 19.41 -14.09 18.20
N LEU A 40 20.58 -13.48 18.06
CA LEU A 40 21.77 -14.07 17.46
C LEU A 40 22.76 -14.44 18.55
N ASN A 41 23.01 -15.73 18.72
CA ASN A 41 24.06 -16.23 19.61
C ASN A 41 25.30 -16.54 18.75
N VAL A 42 26.42 -15.93 19.08
CA VAL A 42 27.68 -16.06 18.33
C VAL A 42 28.77 -16.57 19.25
N GLU A 43 29.46 -17.62 18.84
CA GLU A 43 30.67 -18.10 19.50
C GLU A 43 31.91 -17.66 18.71
N TRP A 44 32.96 -17.25 19.39
CA TRP A 44 34.18 -16.73 18.82
C TRP A 44 35.38 -17.56 19.32
N ASP A 45 36.38 -17.74 18.48
CA ASP A 45 37.66 -18.30 18.89
C ASP A 45 38.55 -17.24 19.58
N LYS A 46 39.72 -17.70 20.04
CA LYS A 46 40.71 -16.83 20.72
C LYS A 46 41.28 -15.71 19.83
N ASN A 47 41.11 -15.80 18.50
CA ASN A 47 41.58 -14.83 17.54
C ASN A 47 40.48 -13.84 17.13
N GLY A 48 39.26 -13.97 17.70
CA GLY A 48 38.11 -13.14 17.35
C GLY A 48 37.42 -13.57 16.07
N VAL A 49 37.66 -14.80 15.60
CA VAL A 49 36.95 -15.35 14.43
C VAL A 49 35.68 -16.06 14.87
N MET A 50 34.58 -15.78 14.21
CA MET A 50 33.28 -16.42 14.49
C MET A 50 33.35 -17.91 14.12
N THR A 51 33.09 -18.77 15.10
CA THR A 51 33.14 -20.23 14.95
C THR A 51 31.76 -20.88 14.87
N LYS A 52 30.75 -20.22 15.46
CA LYS A 52 29.39 -20.73 15.45
C LYS A 52 28.40 -19.59 15.55
N VAL A 53 27.28 -19.74 14.85
CA VAL A 53 26.16 -18.82 14.92
C VAL A 53 24.85 -19.58 15.02
N GLN A 54 23.98 -19.13 15.90
CA GLN A 54 22.60 -19.61 16.03
C GLN A 54 21.66 -18.40 16.00
N ASN A 55 20.67 -18.44 15.15
CA ASN A 55 19.64 -17.43 15.07
C ASN A 55 18.29 -17.99 15.53
N ASN A 56 17.58 -17.24 16.32
CA ASN A 56 16.21 -17.54 16.70
C ASN A 56 15.34 -16.30 16.43
N VAL A 57 14.32 -16.45 15.59
CA VAL A 57 13.38 -15.38 15.25
C VAL A 57 12.06 -15.64 15.97
N THR A 58 11.59 -14.66 16.73
CA THR A 58 10.40 -14.77 17.54
C THR A 58 9.40 -13.68 17.16
N SER A 59 8.12 -14.06 17.01
CA SER A 59 7.05 -13.08 16.78
C SER A 59 6.85 -12.20 18.01
N THR A 60 6.64 -10.92 17.80
CA THR A 60 6.27 -9.97 18.86
C THR A 60 4.81 -10.08 19.28
N ARG A 61 4.00 -10.82 18.52
CA ARG A 61 2.58 -11.07 18.86
C ARG A 61 2.47 -11.79 20.19
N GLY A 62 1.58 -11.31 21.06
CA GLY A 62 1.35 -11.90 22.37
C GLY A 62 2.27 -11.40 23.50
N PHE A 63 3.29 -10.62 23.19
CA PHE A 63 4.07 -9.96 24.24
C PHE A 63 3.28 -8.81 24.86
N LYS A 64 3.36 -8.69 26.19
CA LYS A 64 2.77 -7.55 26.90
C LYS A 64 3.54 -6.27 26.56
N ARG A 65 2.80 -5.22 26.23
CA ARG A 65 3.40 -3.89 26.00
C ARG A 65 4.02 -3.39 27.30
N SER A 66 5.26 -2.89 27.25
CA SER A 66 5.90 -2.25 28.39
C SER A 66 5.18 -0.92 28.70
N PRO A 67 4.68 -0.73 29.94
CA PRO A 67 4.06 0.55 30.32
C PRO A 67 5.02 1.73 30.22
N LEU A 68 6.32 1.51 30.51
CA LEU A 68 7.35 2.55 30.42
C LEU A 68 7.54 2.99 28.96
N VAL A 69 7.70 2.02 28.04
CA VAL A 69 7.84 2.33 26.60
C VAL A 69 6.61 3.06 26.09
N LYS A 70 5.41 2.59 26.44
CA LYS A 70 4.16 3.27 26.07
C LYS A 70 4.15 4.73 26.57
N HIS A 71 4.54 4.96 27.83
CA HIS A 71 4.60 6.31 28.39
C HIS A 71 5.58 7.21 27.64
N VAL A 72 6.79 6.72 27.32
CA VAL A 72 7.78 7.47 26.55
C VAL A 72 7.26 7.80 25.15
N PHE A 73 6.62 6.86 24.46
CA PHE A 73 6.00 7.11 23.17
C PHE A 73 4.89 8.20 23.25
N GLU A 74 4.05 8.14 24.28
CA GLU A 74 3.00 9.15 24.47
C GLU A 74 3.56 10.55 24.80
N GLN A 75 4.71 10.63 25.46
CA GLN A 75 5.40 11.90 25.69
C GLN A 75 5.99 12.51 24.42
N ILE A 76 6.53 11.67 23.53
CA ILE A 76 7.18 12.12 22.29
C ILE A 76 6.15 12.40 21.18
N LEU A 77 5.20 11.50 20.98
CA LEU A 77 4.27 11.52 19.85
C LEU A 77 2.88 12.05 20.21
N GLY A 78 2.62 12.32 21.51
CA GLY A 78 1.30 12.65 22.02
C GLY A 78 0.38 11.43 22.11
N LYS A 79 -0.83 11.65 22.65
CA LYS A 79 -1.87 10.60 22.67
C LYS A 79 -2.56 10.54 21.31
N PRO A 80 -2.82 9.35 20.77
CA PRO A 80 -3.56 9.24 19.52
C PRO A 80 -4.99 9.76 19.71
N LYS A 81 -5.49 10.47 18.70
CA LYS A 81 -6.86 10.98 18.65
C LYS A 81 -7.74 9.92 17.97
N VAL A 82 -8.83 9.54 18.61
CA VAL A 82 -9.85 8.69 17.95
C VAL A 82 -10.56 9.53 16.89
N VAL A 83 -10.58 9.03 15.66
CA VAL A 83 -11.15 9.72 14.49
C VAL A 83 -12.48 9.11 14.05
N GLY A 84 -12.77 7.88 14.44
CA GLY A 84 -14.03 7.21 14.13
C GLY A 84 -14.11 5.79 14.64
N VAL A 85 -15.09 5.05 14.15
CA VAL A 85 -15.31 3.63 14.48
C VAL A 85 -15.49 2.84 13.18
N ILE A 86 -14.75 1.75 13.05
CA ILE A 86 -14.95 0.74 12.03
C ILE A 86 -15.84 -0.36 12.62
N ASN A 87 -17.00 -0.60 12.01
CA ASN A 87 -17.92 -1.64 12.44
C ASN A 87 -17.45 -3.03 11.97
N SER A 88 -17.06 -3.13 10.70
CA SER A 88 -16.50 -4.34 10.11
C SER A 88 -15.50 -4.03 9.02
N ALA A 89 -14.55 -4.95 8.80
CA ALA A 89 -13.61 -4.90 7.70
C ALA A 89 -13.32 -6.32 7.18
N PRO A 90 -13.01 -6.49 5.89
CA PRO A 90 -12.65 -7.79 5.33
C PRO A 90 -11.27 -8.24 5.86
N PRO A 91 -10.92 -9.53 5.73
CA PRO A 91 -9.55 -9.96 6.04
C PRO A 91 -8.54 -9.26 5.12
N PRO A 92 -7.29 -9.09 5.58
CA PRO A 92 -6.22 -8.60 4.72
C PRO A 92 -6.03 -9.47 3.47
N PRO A 93 -5.66 -8.90 2.31
CA PRO A 93 -5.36 -9.67 1.11
C PRO A 93 -4.16 -10.60 1.34
N ASN A 94 -4.15 -11.76 0.67
CA ASN A 94 -3.03 -12.71 0.77
C ASN A 94 -1.74 -12.10 0.20
N ASN A 95 -1.84 -11.42 -0.93
CA ASN A 95 -0.75 -10.67 -1.53
C ASN A 95 -1.16 -9.20 -1.70
N ALA A 96 -0.68 -8.37 -0.79
CA ALA A 96 -1.01 -6.94 -0.75
C ALA A 96 -0.68 -6.18 -2.05
N SER A 97 0.24 -6.70 -2.88
CA SER A 97 0.66 -6.02 -4.11
C SER A 97 -0.29 -6.26 -5.29
N ILE A 98 -0.92 -7.42 -5.36
CA ILE A 98 -1.68 -7.85 -6.54
C ILE A 98 -3.11 -8.32 -6.26
N ASP A 99 -3.48 -8.55 -5.00
CA ASP A 99 -4.85 -8.91 -4.67
C ASP A 99 -5.70 -7.63 -4.50
N PRO A 100 -6.95 -7.64 -4.99
CA PRO A 100 -7.91 -6.60 -4.67
C PRO A 100 -8.11 -6.45 -3.15
N SER A 101 -8.35 -5.23 -2.69
CA SER A 101 -8.48 -4.95 -1.26
C SER A 101 -9.55 -3.91 -0.98
N GLY A 102 -10.57 -4.30 -0.23
CA GLY A 102 -11.59 -3.38 0.28
C GLY A 102 -11.00 -2.25 1.12
N HIS A 103 -9.93 -2.52 1.88
CA HIS A 103 -9.23 -1.49 2.67
C HIS A 103 -8.68 -0.36 1.80
N ALA A 104 -8.02 -0.72 0.71
CA ALA A 104 -7.46 0.25 -0.22
C ALA A 104 -8.54 0.97 -1.04
N ASN A 105 -9.59 0.26 -1.42
CA ASN A 105 -10.75 0.85 -2.08
C ASN A 105 -11.46 1.85 -1.18
N PHE A 106 -11.60 1.56 0.12
CA PHE A 106 -12.14 2.51 1.09
C PHE A 106 -11.31 3.80 1.18
N MET A 107 -9.98 3.68 1.18
CA MET A 107 -9.10 4.86 1.14
C MET A 107 -9.31 5.68 -0.14
N CYS A 108 -9.52 5.02 -1.29
CA CYS A 108 -9.89 5.71 -2.54
C CYS A 108 -11.25 6.41 -2.44
N ASP A 109 -12.23 5.81 -1.75
CA ASP A 109 -13.53 6.43 -1.54
C ASP A 109 -13.41 7.71 -0.69
N CYS A 110 -12.61 7.66 0.38
CA CYS A 110 -12.29 8.84 1.18
C CYS A 110 -11.61 9.93 0.35
N MET A 111 -10.60 9.57 -0.46
CA MET A 111 -9.93 10.52 -1.35
C MET A 111 -10.91 11.18 -2.33
N LYS A 112 -11.71 10.38 -3.02
CA LYS A 112 -12.66 10.85 -4.02
C LYS A 112 -13.68 11.81 -3.41
N GLU A 113 -14.23 11.46 -2.25
CA GLU A 113 -15.23 12.29 -1.57
C GLU A 113 -14.62 13.58 -1.07
N GLU A 114 -13.47 13.53 -0.37
CA GLU A 114 -12.81 14.69 0.21
C GLU A 114 -12.35 15.68 -0.85
N LEU A 115 -11.79 15.17 -1.94
CA LEU A 115 -11.24 16.02 -3.00
C LEU A 115 -12.26 16.42 -4.07
N GLY A 116 -13.48 15.86 -4.01
CA GLY A 116 -14.57 16.19 -4.91
C GLY A 116 -14.31 15.75 -6.36
N THR A 117 -13.61 14.65 -6.56
CA THR A 117 -13.17 14.16 -7.87
C THR A 117 -14.13 13.14 -8.49
N ASP A 118 -13.94 12.82 -9.77
CA ASP A 118 -14.67 11.76 -10.46
C ASP A 118 -14.08 10.40 -10.17
N ILE A 119 -12.75 10.34 -10.09
CA ILE A 119 -11.94 9.14 -9.89
C ILE A 119 -10.93 9.39 -8.77
N ALA A 120 -10.59 8.34 -8.02
CA ALA A 120 -9.40 8.29 -7.18
C ALA A 120 -8.57 7.06 -7.52
N LEU A 121 -7.24 7.21 -7.52
CA LEU A 121 -6.27 6.15 -7.78
C LEU A 121 -5.29 6.06 -6.61
N PHE A 122 -5.11 4.86 -6.05
CA PHE A 122 -4.20 4.61 -4.95
C PHE A 122 -3.45 3.28 -5.11
N GLY A 123 -2.14 3.32 -4.99
CA GLY A 123 -1.32 2.12 -5.23
C GLY A 123 -1.27 1.18 -4.04
N SER A 124 -1.38 -0.10 -4.29
CA SER A 124 -1.24 -1.15 -3.28
C SER A 124 0.09 -1.08 -2.51
N ALA A 125 1.16 -0.64 -3.17
CA ALA A 125 2.49 -0.51 -2.56
C ALA A 125 2.57 0.54 -1.43
N THR A 126 1.58 1.39 -1.27
CA THR A 126 1.55 2.43 -0.22
C THR A 126 0.84 2.01 1.06
N ILE A 127 0.19 0.85 1.06
CA ILE A 127 -0.52 0.31 2.23
C ILE A 127 0.42 -0.60 3.02
N ARG A 128 0.50 -0.40 4.34
CA ARG A 128 1.37 -1.17 5.24
C ARG A 128 0.60 -1.85 6.38
N GLY A 129 -0.62 -1.44 6.63
CA GLY A 129 -1.54 -2.01 7.60
C GLY A 129 -2.96 -2.12 7.05
N TYR A 130 -3.87 -2.58 7.86
CA TYR A 130 -5.26 -2.81 7.46
C TYR A 130 -6.20 -2.31 8.55
N PHE A 131 -7.42 -1.95 8.15
CA PHE A 131 -8.48 -1.62 9.09
C PHE A 131 -9.01 -2.89 9.76
N GLU A 132 -9.43 -2.75 11.01
CA GLU A 132 -10.09 -3.80 11.78
C GLU A 132 -11.30 -3.19 12.50
N ALA A 133 -12.23 -4.02 12.94
CA ALA A 133 -13.36 -3.53 13.73
C ALA A 133 -12.87 -2.90 15.04
N GLY A 134 -13.38 -1.72 15.37
CA GLY A 134 -13.02 -1.00 16.58
C GLY A 134 -12.83 0.50 16.38
N LYS A 135 -12.24 1.15 17.41
CA LYS A 135 -11.95 2.59 17.37
C LYS A 135 -10.72 2.82 16.48
N LEU A 136 -10.92 3.59 15.43
CA LEU A 136 -9.84 4.07 14.57
C LEU A 136 -9.22 5.33 15.18
N ASP A 137 -7.90 5.35 15.33
CA ASP A 137 -7.17 6.52 15.81
C ASP A 137 -6.08 6.96 14.83
N THR A 138 -5.53 8.15 15.04
CA THR A 138 -4.54 8.76 14.13
C THR A 138 -3.26 7.95 14.01
N ARG A 139 -2.82 7.26 15.06
CA ARG A 139 -1.62 6.41 15.01
C ARG A 139 -1.86 5.17 14.18
N TRP A 140 -3.03 4.56 14.30
CA TRP A 140 -3.40 3.42 13.47
C TRP A 140 -3.49 3.80 11.99
N LEU A 141 -4.01 5.00 11.66
CA LEU A 141 -3.98 5.52 10.30
C LEU A 141 -2.56 5.70 9.77
N ASP A 142 -1.64 6.23 10.59
CA ASP A 142 -0.22 6.34 10.23
C ASP A 142 0.43 4.97 10.02
N ASP A 143 0.05 3.94 10.77
CA ASP A 143 0.53 2.56 10.58
C ASP A 143 -0.01 1.95 9.27
N ILE A 144 -1.26 2.27 8.90
CA ILE A 144 -1.85 1.80 7.62
C ILE A 144 -1.18 2.47 6.43
N SER A 145 -0.96 3.78 6.47
CA SER A 145 -0.31 4.55 5.39
C SER A 145 0.77 5.50 5.95
N PRO A 146 1.98 4.99 6.19
CA PRO A 146 3.06 5.77 6.80
C PRO A 146 3.71 6.79 5.85
N PHE A 147 3.35 6.74 4.57
CA PHE A 147 3.89 7.67 3.57
C PHE A 147 3.17 9.00 3.63
N LYS A 148 3.93 10.08 3.74
CA LYS A 148 3.40 11.45 3.80
C LYS A 148 3.31 12.07 2.40
N ASN A 149 2.88 11.29 1.43
CA ASN A 149 2.64 11.75 0.07
C ASN A 149 1.46 12.72 0.03
N LYS A 150 1.64 13.85 -0.61
CA LYS A 150 0.57 14.85 -0.74
C LYS A 150 -0.52 14.38 -1.70
N MET A 151 -1.74 14.76 -1.42
CA MET A 151 -2.84 14.54 -2.35
C MET A 151 -2.77 15.55 -3.50
N VAL A 152 -3.00 15.06 -4.71
CA VAL A 152 -2.98 15.83 -5.96
C VAL A 152 -4.29 15.62 -6.70
N VAL A 153 -4.82 16.68 -7.28
CA VAL A 153 -5.98 16.65 -8.17
C VAL A 153 -5.57 17.20 -9.53
N ALA A 154 -5.81 16.43 -10.57
CA ALA A 154 -5.57 16.83 -11.95
C ALA A 154 -6.56 16.13 -12.90
N ASP A 155 -6.74 16.72 -14.10
CA ASP A 155 -7.54 16.11 -15.15
C ASP A 155 -6.72 15.11 -15.96
N TYR A 156 -7.23 13.87 -16.06
CA TYR A 156 -6.63 12.81 -16.86
C TYR A 156 -7.62 12.35 -17.94
N THR A 157 -7.10 12.18 -19.15
CA THR A 157 -7.89 11.62 -20.26
C THR A 157 -8.25 10.16 -19.98
N GLU A 158 -9.35 9.69 -20.57
CA GLU A 158 -9.74 8.29 -20.51
C GLU A 158 -8.59 7.36 -20.94
N LYS A 159 -7.83 7.79 -21.97
CA LYS A 159 -6.64 7.05 -22.42
C LYS A 159 -5.56 6.94 -21.33
N GLU A 160 -5.22 8.03 -20.65
CA GLU A 160 -4.22 8.01 -19.57
C GLU A 160 -4.64 7.10 -18.41
N ILE A 161 -5.94 7.13 -18.05
CA ILE A 161 -6.50 6.22 -17.04
C ILE A 161 -6.39 4.76 -17.49
N VAL A 162 -6.81 4.43 -18.71
CA VAL A 162 -6.71 3.07 -19.25
C VAL A 162 -5.26 2.59 -19.29
N ASP A 163 -4.33 3.44 -19.71
CA ASP A 163 -2.92 3.09 -19.77
C ASP A 163 -2.35 2.84 -18.35
N ALA A 164 -2.77 3.59 -17.35
CA ALA A 164 -2.42 3.33 -15.96
C ALA A 164 -2.97 1.98 -15.46
N LEU A 165 -4.22 1.65 -15.80
CA LEU A 165 -4.80 0.33 -15.48
C LEU A 165 -4.07 -0.81 -16.18
N LYS A 166 -3.56 -0.61 -17.42
CA LYS A 166 -2.72 -1.60 -18.12
C LYS A 166 -1.38 -1.81 -17.44
N VAL A 167 -0.73 -0.76 -16.93
CA VAL A 167 0.50 -0.88 -16.11
C VAL A 167 0.20 -1.64 -14.81
N SER A 168 -0.89 -1.30 -14.14
CA SER A 168 -1.38 -2.00 -12.95
C SER A 168 -1.57 -3.51 -13.22
N ALA A 169 -2.26 -3.86 -14.30
CA ALA A 169 -2.54 -5.25 -14.67
C ALA A 169 -1.27 -6.10 -14.85
N LYS A 170 -0.23 -5.54 -15.46
CA LYS A 170 1.06 -6.23 -15.67
C LYS A 170 1.75 -6.66 -14.38
N SER A 171 1.39 -6.09 -13.24
CA SER A 171 1.93 -6.48 -11.93
C SER A 171 1.64 -7.94 -11.58
N LEU A 172 0.56 -8.52 -12.11
CA LEU A 172 0.18 -9.91 -11.85
C LEU A 172 1.19 -10.91 -12.44
N VAL A 173 1.84 -10.56 -13.55
CA VAL A 173 2.82 -11.41 -14.23
C VAL A 173 4.27 -10.96 -14.02
N ASN A 174 4.47 -9.86 -13.32
CA ASN A 174 5.80 -9.40 -12.96
C ASN A 174 6.34 -10.25 -11.79
N PRO A 175 7.56 -10.83 -11.88
CA PRO A 175 8.12 -11.67 -10.82
C PRO A 175 8.19 -11.01 -9.43
N ASN A 176 8.27 -9.68 -9.40
CA ASN A 176 8.33 -8.91 -8.16
C ASN A 176 6.97 -8.27 -7.79
N ASN A 177 5.89 -8.57 -8.52
CA ASN A 177 4.56 -7.97 -8.36
C ASN A 177 4.58 -6.42 -8.33
N LYS A 178 5.46 -5.82 -9.13
CA LYS A 178 5.58 -4.35 -9.20
C LYS A 178 5.04 -3.81 -10.52
N PRO A 179 4.48 -2.59 -10.50
CA PRO A 179 4.38 -1.67 -9.35
C PRO A 179 3.32 -2.05 -8.30
N GLY A 180 2.57 -3.11 -8.50
CA GLY A 180 1.37 -3.47 -7.78
C GLY A 180 0.11 -2.98 -8.48
N ILE A 181 -1.05 -3.51 -8.10
CA ILE A 181 -2.32 -3.04 -8.65
C ILE A 181 -2.70 -1.68 -8.06
N VAL A 182 -3.45 -0.93 -8.85
CA VAL A 182 -4.01 0.37 -8.45
C VAL A 182 -5.44 0.16 -7.96
N HIS A 183 -5.70 0.52 -6.73
CA HIS A 183 -7.03 0.56 -6.16
C HIS A 183 -7.74 1.83 -6.61
N VAL A 184 -9.06 1.79 -6.68
CA VAL A 184 -9.83 2.82 -7.38
C VAL A 184 -11.12 3.20 -6.63
N SER A 185 -11.56 4.43 -6.83
CA SER A 185 -12.94 4.86 -6.63
C SER A 185 -13.43 5.57 -7.90
N GLY A 186 -14.71 5.43 -8.22
CA GLY A 186 -15.29 5.94 -9.47
C GLY A 186 -14.96 5.09 -10.70
N LEU A 187 -14.34 3.94 -10.50
CA LEU A 187 -14.01 2.96 -11.54
C LEU A 187 -14.30 1.53 -11.07
N LYS A 188 -14.57 0.66 -12.03
CA LYS A 188 -14.50 -0.80 -11.91
C LYS A 188 -13.61 -1.33 -13.02
N TYR A 189 -12.81 -2.35 -12.75
CA TYR A 189 -12.01 -2.97 -13.81
C TYR A 189 -11.70 -4.44 -13.53
N THR A 190 -11.44 -5.18 -14.60
CA THR A 190 -11.12 -6.60 -14.55
C THR A 190 -9.75 -6.86 -15.18
N ILE A 191 -8.93 -7.67 -14.52
CA ILE A 191 -7.59 -8.07 -14.97
C ILE A 191 -7.60 -9.57 -15.22
N GLY A 192 -7.05 -10.02 -16.35
CA GLY A 192 -6.73 -11.42 -16.58
C GLY A 192 -5.49 -11.84 -15.77
N LYS A 193 -5.44 -13.09 -15.30
CA LYS A 193 -4.24 -13.66 -14.65
C LYS A 193 -2.98 -13.57 -15.52
N ASN A 194 -3.13 -13.41 -16.83
CA ASN A 194 -2.05 -13.15 -17.78
C ASN A 194 -1.54 -11.69 -17.78
N GLY A 195 -2.03 -10.85 -16.86
CA GLY A 195 -1.62 -9.45 -16.73
C GLY A 195 -2.22 -8.51 -17.75
N GLU A 196 -3.31 -8.91 -18.43
CA GLU A 196 -4.02 -8.05 -19.37
C GLU A 196 -5.23 -7.38 -18.72
N LEU A 197 -5.42 -6.08 -19.01
CA LEU A 197 -6.66 -5.40 -18.70
C LEU A 197 -7.78 -5.96 -19.59
N ARG A 198 -8.84 -6.50 -18.98
CA ARG A 198 -9.97 -7.12 -19.71
C ARG A 198 -11.12 -6.15 -19.91
N SER A 199 -11.43 -5.34 -18.91
CA SER A 199 -12.48 -4.33 -18.98
C SER A 199 -12.19 -3.19 -18.02
N ALA A 200 -12.79 -2.03 -18.29
CA ALA A 200 -12.89 -0.91 -17.38
C ALA A 200 -14.26 -0.24 -17.53
N THR A 201 -14.79 0.28 -16.44
CA THR A 201 -16.09 0.96 -16.41
C THR A 201 -15.98 2.18 -15.50
N PHE A 202 -16.37 3.34 -15.98
CA PHE A 202 -16.53 4.53 -15.16
C PHE A 202 -17.82 4.45 -14.37
N VAL A 203 -17.77 4.81 -13.09
CA VAL A 203 -18.93 4.84 -12.18
C VAL A 203 -19.12 6.28 -11.70
N ALA A 204 -20.14 6.94 -12.21
CA ALA A 204 -20.47 8.32 -11.85
C ALA A 204 -21.00 8.43 -10.40
N LYS A 205 -21.10 9.67 -9.87
CA LYS A 205 -21.57 9.95 -8.51
C LYS A 205 -23.00 9.47 -8.24
N ASP A 206 -23.84 9.42 -9.26
CA ASP A 206 -25.22 8.91 -9.23
C ASP A 206 -25.31 7.37 -9.35
N GLY A 207 -24.16 6.70 -9.41
CA GLY A 207 -24.05 5.25 -9.59
C GLY A 207 -24.19 4.78 -11.05
N LYS A 208 -24.37 5.69 -12.00
CA LYS A 208 -24.43 5.32 -13.42
C LYS A 208 -23.11 4.77 -13.92
N GLU A 209 -23.17 3.58 -14.48
CA GLU A 209 -22.03 2.88 -15.07
C GLU A 209 -21.90 3.18 -16.57
N THR A 210 -20.68 3.47 -17.00
CA THR A 210 -20.37 3.71 -18.42
C THR A 210 -19.12 2.87 -18.78
N PRO A 211 -19.27 1.83 -19.62
CA PRO A 211 -18.14 1.04 -20.10
C PRO A 211 -17.14 1.92 -20.86
N ILE A 212 -15.86 1.62 -20.68
CA ILE A 212 -14.74 2.28 -21.37
C ILE A 212 -14.25 1.33 -22.47
N ASP A 213 -14.10 1.84 -23.69
CA ASP A 213 -13.42 1.08 -24.77
C ASP A 213 -11.91 1.06 -24.50
N ILE A 214 -11.43 0.00 -23.82
CA ILE A 214 -10.02 -0.15 -23.45
C ILE A 214 -9.09 -0.37 -24.65
N LYS A 215 -9.63 -0.69 -25.84
CA LYS A 215 -8.87 -0.80 -27.09
C LYS A 215 -8.68 0.55 -27.78
N ASN A 216 -9.70 1.40 -27.74
CA ASN A 216 -9.72 2.74 -28.34
C ASN A 216 -10.18 3.79 -27.31
N PRO A 217 -9.44 3.98 -26.19
CA PRO A 217 -9.83 4.91 -25.16
C PRO A 217 -9.78 6.36 -25.67
N ARG A 218 -10.69 7.18 -25.23
CA ARG A 218 -10.88 8.55 -25.72
C ARG A 218 -9.77 9.47 -25.19
N THR A 219 -9.27 10.33 -26.04
CA THR A 219 -8.27 11.37 -25.70
C THR A 219 -8.89 12.74 -25.44
N ASP A 220 -10.15 12.92 -25.84
CA ASP A 220 -10.93 14.15 -25.70
C ASP A 220 -11.82 14.17 -24.46
N LYS A 221 -11.97 13.03 -23.76
CA LYS A 221 -12.72 12.91 -22.51
C LYS A 221 -11.78 12.85 -21.33
N THR A 222 -11.98 13.74 -20.37
CA THR A 222 -11.20 13.80 -19.14
C THR A 222 -12.05 13.48 -17.92
N TYR A 223 -11.36 13.06 -16.85
CA TYR A 223 -11.90 12.83 -15.52
C TYR A 223 -11.04 13.57 -14.50
N LYS A 224 -11.68 14.34 -13.64
CA LYS A 224 -11.00 14.91 -12.49
C LYS A 224 -10.59 13.78 -11.55
N THR A 225 -9.30 13.63 -11.32
CA THR A 225 -8.74 12.46 -10.64
C THR A 225 -7.90 12.86 -9.44
N ALA A 226 -8.14 12.19 -8.31
CA ALA A 226 -7.33 12.28 -7.11
C ALA A 226 -6.27 11.18 -7.10
N LEU A 227 -5.04 11.50 -6.78
CA LEU A 227 -3.92 10.58 -6.61
C LEU A 227 -2.86 11.17 -5.69
N THR A 228 -1.81 10.40 -5.39
CA THR A 228 -0.66 10.91 -4.64
C THR A 228 0.29 11.70 -5.54
N ASP A 229 1.06 12.63 -4.96
CA ASP A 229 2.14 13.34 -5.65
C ASP A 229 3.18 12.37 -6.25
N TYR A 230 3.41 11.24 -5.62
CA TYR A 230 4.28 10.18 -6.14
C TYR A 230 3.82 9.68 -7.51
N TYR A 231 2.52 9.40 -7.68
CA TYR A 231 1.97 8.99 -8.97
C TYR A 231 1.86 10.17 -9.95
N ALA A 232 1.51 11.36 -9.45
CA ALA A 232 1.46 12.57 -10.28
C ALA A 232 2.84 12.97 -10.84
N GLN A 233 3.94 12.49 -10.26
CA GLN A 233 5.30 12.63 -10.76
C GLN A 233 5.70 11.51 -11.74
N GLY A 234 4.86 10.49 -11.92
CA GLY A 234 5.07 9.41 -12.89
C GLY A 234 5.97 8.28 -12.39
N HIS A 235 6.09 8.10 -11.08
CA HIS A 235 6.89 7.03 -10.50
C HIS A 235 6.27 5.64 -10.75
N ASP A 236 7.02 4.59 -10.46
CA ASP A 236 6.63 3.17 -10.59
C ASP A 236 6.12 2.80 -12.00
N GLY A 237 6.60 3.49 -13.04
CA GLY A 237 6.20 3.24 -14.42
C GLY A 237 4.87 3.88 -14.83
N PHE A 238 4.21 4.63 -13.93
CA PHE A 238 2.98 5.37 -14.25
C PHE A 238 3.28 6.71 -14.96
N THR A 239 4.13 6.68 -15.97
CA THR A 239 4.59 7.88 -16.70
C THR A 239 3.45 8.67 -17.35
N MET A 240 2.34 7.99 -17.70
CA MET A 240 1.13 8.61 -18.22
C MET A 240 0.42 9.49 -17.18
N LEU A 241 0.65 9.27 -15.89
CA LEU A 241 0.08 10.09 -14.82
C LEU A 241 0.94 11.32 -14.46
N LYS A 242 2.05 11.56 -15.15
CA LYS A 242 2.96 12.68 -14.86
C LYS A 242 2.32 14.02 -15.21
N LYS A 243 1.60 14.59 -14.23
CA LYS A 243 0.95 15.91 -14.32
C LYS A 243 1.13 16.76 -13.05
N PHE A 244 2.13 16.46 -12.21
CA PHE A 244 2.33 17.21 -10.97
C PHE A 244 2.47 18.72 -11.21
N ASP A 245 3.25 19.13 -12.21
CA ASP A 245 3.48 20.54 -12.54
C ASP A 245 2.27 21.23 -13.22
N LYS A 246 1.25 20.45 -13.57
CA LYS A 246 0.01 20.89 -14.24
C LYS A 246 -1.22 20.53 -13.41
N ALA A 247 -1.03 20.18 -12.16
CA ALA A 247 -2.12 19.80 -11.27
C ALA A 247 -3.04 21.00 -10.99
N ASP A 248 -4.34 20.75 -10.96
CA ASP A 248 -5.34 21.75 -10.54
C ASP A 248 -5.15 22.13 -9.07
N ARG A 249 -4.76 21.15 -8.26
CA ARG A 249 -4.54 21.32 -6.83
C ARG A 249 -3.49 20.35 -6.30
N VAL A 250 -2.54 20.85 -5.52
CA VAL A 250 -1.65 20.07 -4.66
C VAL A 250 -2.00 20.41 -3.21
N CYS A 251 -2.46 19.42 -2.47
CA CYS A 251 -2.87 19.59 -1.08
C CYS A 251 -1.66 19.56 -0.14
N ASN A 252 -1.78 20.21 1.02
CA ASN A 252 -0.75 20.16 2.06
C ASN A 252 -1.00 19.03 3.08
N PHE A 253 -1.76 18.00 2.71
CA PHE A 253 -2.10 16.85 3.52
C PHE A 253 -1.98 15.56 2.71
N ASP A 254 -1.92 14.44 3.41
CA ASP A 254 -1.83 13.09 2.87
C ASP A 254 -3.17 12.36 2.95
N ILE A 255 -3.16 11.07 2.58
CA ILE A 255 -4.36 10.23 2.57
C ILE A 255 -4.98 10.04 3.95
N THR A 256 -4.18 10.09 5.03
CA THR A 256 -4.71 9.90 6.39
C THR A 256 -5.68 11.02 6.76
N GLN A 257 -5.41 12.25 6.32
CA GLN A 257 -6.34 13.38 6.50
C GLN A 257 -7.65 13.15 5.74
N CYS A 258 -7.61 12.61 4.52
CA CYS A 258 -8.85 12.27 3.80
C CYS A 258 -9.72 11.29 4.59
N VAL A 259 -9.10 10.28 5.22
CA VAL A 259 -9.82 9.33 6.07
C VAL A 259 -10.36 10.00 7.33
N GLU A 260 -9.56 10.86 8.00
CA GLU A 260 -10.02 11.60 9.17
C GLU A 260 -11.24 12.48 8.86
N ASP A 261 -11.19 13.22 7.76
CA ASP A 261 -12.26 14.13 7.36
C ASP A 261 -13.51 13.35 6.90
N TYR A 262 -13.34 12.23 6.22
CA TYR A 262 -14.42 11.29 5.89
C TYR A 262 -15.11 10.79 7.16
N MET A 263 -14.36 10.28 8.13
CA MET A 263 -14.89 9.77 9.40
C MET A 263 -15.57 10.88 10.23
N ALA A 264 -15.08 12.12 10.15
CA ALA A 264 -15.69 13.26 10.84
C ALA A 264 -17.05 13.64 10.24
N ARG A 265 -17.26 13.42 8.94
CA ARG A 265 -18.56 13.66 8.27
C ARG A 265 -19.53 12.49 8.46
N HIS A 266 -19.03 11.27 8.35
CA HIS A 266 -19.79 10.03 8.52
C HIS A 266 -19.70 9.56 9.96
N LYS A 267 -20.54 10.13 10.83
CA LYS A 267 -20.50 9.93 12.29
C LYS A 267 -20.87 8.53 12.76
N GLU A 268 -21.57 7.78 11.91
CA GLU A 268 -21.93 6.38 12.19
C GLU A 268 -20.74 5.45 11.95
N PRO A 269 -20.68 4.30 12.63
CA PRO A 269 -19.65 3.30 12.36
C PRO A 269 -19.65 2.87 10.90
N VAL A 270 -18.46 2.74 10.32
CA VAL A 270 -18.26 2.46 8.90
C VAL A 270 -18.00 0.97 8.68
N ASP A 271 -18.67 0.39 7.69
CA ASP A 271 -18.36 -0.94 7.17
C ASP A 271 -17.42 -0.83 5.98
N ILE A 272 -16.27 -1.48 6.06
CA ILE A 272 -15.34 -1.60 4.94
C ILE A 272 -15.66 -2.93 4.25
N VAL A 273 -15.93 -2.88 2.95
CA VAL A 273 -16.37 -4.05 2.19
C VAL A 273 -15.48 -4.31 0.98
N ASP A 274 -15.39 -5.55 0.59
CA ASP A 274 -14.80 -5.96 -0.69
C ASP A 274 -15.93 -6.07 -1.72
N ASP A 275 -16.17 -5.00 -2.45
CA ASP A 275 -17.33 -4.83 -3.33
C ASP A 275 -17.12 -5.36 -4.77
N GLY A 276 -15.97 -5.96 -5.02
CA GLY A 276 -15.66 -6.57 -6.31
C GLY A 276 -15.43 -5.57 -7.44
N ARG A 277 -15.19 -4.28 -7.15
CA ARG A 277 -14.89 -3.27 -8.19
C ARG A 277 -13.59 -3.55 -8.94
N ILE A 278 -12.72 -4.35 -8.38
CA ILE A 278 -11.50 -4.87 -9.02
C ILE A 278 -11.61 -6.40 -9.02
N GLN A 279 -11.47 -7.01 -10.17
CA GLN A 279 -11.57 -8.46 -10.31
C GLN A 279 -10.35 -9.02 -11.03
N VAL A 280 -9.86 -10.16 -10.56
CA VAL A 280 -8.84 -10.97 -11.24
C VAL A 280 -9.51 -12.24 -11.74
N VAL A 281 -9.46 -12.45 -13.05
CA VAL A 281 -10.14 -13.57 -13.73
C VAL A 281 -9.15 -14.40 -14.56
N ASP A 282 -9.55 -15.59 -14.96
CA ASP A 282 -8.74 -16.49 -15.80
C ASP A 282 -8.49 -15.95 -17.21
#